data_2fe687b3bf6753a25a639fbe006eb2f3
#
_entry.id   2fe687b3bf6753a25a639fbe006eb2f3
#
_cell.length_a   1.000
_cell.length_b   1.000
_cell.length_c   1.000
_cell.angle_alpha   90.00
_cell.angle_beta   90.00
_cell.angle_gamma   90.00
#
_symmetry.space_group_name_H-M   'P 1'
#
loop_
_entity.id
_entity.type
_entity.pdbx_description
1 polymer ?
#
loop_
_entity_poly.entity_id
_entity_poly.type
_entity_poly.pdbx_seq_one_letter_code
_entity_poly.pdbx_strand_id
1 'polypeptide(L)'
;MNEPFATSHGTILIREANPADAVQFRDLRLYALQDSPTAFSADYQRNLSHPPQYWEEMLTMHADASSIFLARHENDLIGMTGIARGNTPKTRHSATIWGVYVRPEWRGLHISEELIHACFHWAKARKVVAARLGVTATNASAIRCYERCGFRITGTEPRAVYYEGQFHDFYLMYCPLDNL
;
A
#
# COMPACT_ATOMS: atom_id res chain seq x y z
N MET A 1 -8.35 -12.49 -6.39
CA MET A 1 -9.35 -12.49 -5.30
C MET A 1 -10.27 -11.31 -5.51
N ASN A 2 -11.56 -11.57 -5.57
CA ASN A 2 -12.60 -10.55 -5.64
C ASN A 2 -13.74 -10.96 -4.67
N GLU A 3 -13.39 -11.66 -3.58
CA GLU A 3 -14.44 -12.05 -2.62
C GLU A 3 -14.68 -10.89 -1.65
N PRO A 4 -15.92 -10.43 -1.56
CA PRO A 4 -16.28 -9.40 -0.60
C PRO A 4 -16.24 -9.97 0.82
N PHE A 5 -15.81 -9.19 1.79
CA PHE A 5 -15.86 -9.52 3.20
C PHE A 5 -16.75 -8.54 3.97
N ALA A 6 -17.45 -9.04 4.98
CA ALA A 6 -18.37 -8.26 5.80
C ALA A 6 -17.63 -7.59 6.95
N THR A 7 -17.98 -6.33 7.21
CA THR A 7 -17.53 -5.54 8.36
C THR A 7 -18.76 -5.00 9.11
N SER A 8 -18.56 -4.39 10.27
CA SER A 8 -19.64 -3.68 10.98
C SER A 8 -20.17 -2.46 10.21
N HIS A 9 -19.43 -1.95 9.21
CA HIS A 9 -19.80 -0.79 8.40
C HIS A 9 -20.31 -1.18 7.00
N GLY A 10 -20.46 -2.48 6.73
CA GLY A 10 -20.92 -2.97 5.43
C GLY A 10 -19.92 -3.91 4.77
N THR A 11 -20.25 -4.31 3.55
CA THR A 11 -19.46 -5.24 2.74
C THR A 11 -18.38 -4.49 1.98
N ILE A 12 -17.14 -4.95 2.08
CA ILE A 12 -15.96 -4.39 1.42
C ILE A 12 -15.51 -5.35 0.33
N LEU A 13 -15.20 -4.81 -0.85
CA LEU A 13 -14.59 -5.53 -1.95
C LEU A 13 -13.15 -5.08 -2.12
N ILE A 14 -12.20 -6.03 -2.05
CA ILE A 14 -10.81 -5.78 -2.42
C ILE A 14 -10.53 -6.38 -3.78
N ARG A 15 -10.01 -5.58 -4.68
CA ARG A 15 -9.64 -5.99 -6.03
C ARG A 15 -8.44 -5.25 -6.57
N GLU A 16 -7.86 -5.80 -7.61
CA GLU A 16 -6.86 -5.09 -8.41
C GLU A 16 -7.50 -3.88 -9.10
N ALA A 17 -6.75 -2.76 -9.13
CA ALA A 17 -7.16 -1.54 -9.80
C ALA A 17 -7.20 -1.72 -11.32
N ASN A 18 -8.03 -0.93 -11.98
CA ASN A 18 -8.09 -0.84 -13.44
C ASN A 18 -8.13 0.64 -13.89
N PRO A 19 -7.94 0.96 -15.18
CA PRO A 19 -7.89 2.35 -15.65
C PRO A 19 -9.10 3.20 -15.29
N ALA A 20 -10.30 2.62 -15.21
CA ALA A 20 -11.51 3.35 -14.84
C ALA A 20 -11.49 3.87 -13.38
N ASP A 21 -10.60 3.35 -12.56
CA ASP A 21 -10.45 3.82 -11.17
C ASP A 21 -9.57 5.08 -11.04
N ALA A 22 -8.93 5.53 -12.11
CA ALA A 22 -7.85 6.54 -12.07
C ALA A 22 -8.26 7.82 -11.33
N VAL A 23 -9.47 8.32 -11.58
CA VAL A 23 -9.97 9.54 -10.94
C VAL A 23 -10.15 9.32 -9.43
N GLN A 24 -10.87 8.27 -9.03
CA GLN A 24 -11.11 7.97 -7.62
C GLN A 24 -9.80 7.60 -6.89
N PHE A 25 -8.90 6.87 -7.56
CA PHE A 25 -7.58 6.55 -7.01
C PHE A 25 -6.74 7.79 -6.76
N ARG A 26 -6.69 8.73 -7.73
CA ARG A 26 -6.03 10.02 -7.56
C ARG A 26 -6.57 10.75 -6.33
N ASP A 27 -7.88 10.87 -6.22
CA ASP A 27 -8.51 11.61 -5.13
C ASP A 27 -8.24 10.95 -3.77
N LEU A 28 -8.32 9.62 -3.69
CA LEU A 28 -7.94 8.86 -2.49
C LEU A 28 -6.45 9.03 -2.15
N ARG A 29 -5.56 9.02 -3.17
CA ARG A 29 -4.13 9.20 -2.97
C ARG A 29 -3.79 10.58 -2.45
N LEU A 30 -4.38 11.62 -3.04
CA LEU A 30 -4.20 13.00 -2.59
C LEU A 30 -4.73 13.21 -1.17
N TYR A 31 -5.90 12.65 -0.87
CA TYR A 31 -6.45 12.69 0.48
C TYR A 31 -5.51 12.00 1.48
N ALA A 32 -4.96 10.84 1.16
CA ALA A 32 -4.03 10.10 2.02
C ALA A 32 -2.77 10.90 2.34
N LEU A 33 -2.21 11.62 1.35
CA LEU A 33 -1.01 12.45 1.52
C LEU A 33 -1.25 13.66 2.43
N GLN A 34 -2.49 14.17 2.48
CA GLN A 34 -2.87 15.26 3.39
C GLN A 34 -3.24 14.76 4.80
N ASP A 35 -3.97 13.63 4.88
CA ASP A 35 -4.40 13.05 6.15
C ASP A 35 -3.23 12.49 6.97
N SER A 36 -2.25 11.93 6.31
CA SER A 36 -1.12 11.25 6.96
C SER A 36 0.23 11.60 6.32
N PRO A 37 0.64 12.88 6.31
CA PRO A 37 1.78 13.36 5.53
C PRO A 37 3.12 12.69 5.90
N THR A 38 3.32 12.33 7.16
CA THR A 38 4.55 11.66 7.62
C THR A 38 4.58 10.15 7.33
N ALA A 39 3.45 9.57 6.92
CA ALA A 39 3.38 8.14 6.59
C ALA A 39 3.89 7.84 5.17
N PHE A 40 4.11 8.87 4.35
CA PHE A 40 4.49 8.72 2.96
C PHE A 40 5.74 9.55 2.66
N SER A 41 6.66 9.01 1.86
CA SER A 41 7.77 9.77 1.27
C SER A 41 7.34 10.57 0.03
N ALA A 42 6.13 10.34 -0.48
CA ALA A 42 5.60 11.06 -1.63
C ALA A 42 5.04 12.42 -1.21
N ASP A 43 5.33 13.45 -1.99
CA ASP A 43 4.91 14.83 -1.77
C ASP A 43 3.53 15.11 -2.37
N TYR A 44 2.67 15.81 -1.61
CA TYR A 44 1.31 16.15 -2.04
C TYR A 44 1.28 17.07 -3.26
N GLN A 45 2.05 18.16 -3.28
CA GLN A 45 2.04 19.15 -4.36
C GLN A 45 2.52 18.53 -5.67
N ARG A 46 3.56 17.69 -5.59
CA ARG A 46 4.05 16.94 -6.74
C ARG A 46 2.98 15.99 -7.28
N ASN A 47 2.28 15.24 -6.41
CA ASN A 47 1.22 14.35 -6.84
C ASN A 47 0.03 15.12 -7.44
N LEU A 48 -0.34 16.27 -6.86
CA LEU A 48 -1.42 17.12 -7.37
C LEU A 48 -1.11 17.64 -8.79
N SER A 49 0.16 17.93 -9.11
CA SER A 49 0.58 18.47 -10.40
C SER A 49 0.60 17.46 -11.55
N HIS A 50 0.45 16.16 -11.29
CA HIS A 50 0.43 15.15 -12.34
C HIS A 50 -0.83 15.25 -13.21
N PRO A 51 -0.68 15.13 -14.55
CA PRO A 51 -1.81 15.14 -15.46
C PRO A 51 -2.69 13.87 -15.30
N PRO A 52 -3.96 13.88 -15.75
CA PRO A 52 -4.85 12.71 -15.65
C PRO A 52 -4.24 11.42 -16.19
N GLN A 53 -3.54 11.46 -17.32
CA GLN A 53 -2.91 10.32 -17.97
C GLN A 53 -1.90 9.59 -17.06
N TYR A 54 -1.18 10.32 -16.22
CA TYR A 54 -0.25 9.74 -15.24
C TYR A 54 -0.95 8.72 -14.33
N TRP A 55 -2.17 9.02 -13.90
CA TRP A 55 -2.93 8.17 -12.99
C TRP A 55 -3.46 6.91 -13.68
N GLU A 56 -3.89 7.03 -14.94
CA GLU A 56 -4.29 5.89 -15.77
C GLU A 56 -3.09 4.97 -16.04
N GLU A 57 -1.95 5.54 -16.43
CA GLU A 57 -0.71 4.81 -16.64
C GLU A 57 -0.23 4.11 -15.38
N MET A 58 -0.31 4.77 -14.21
CA MET A 58 0.08 4.19 -12.93
C MET A 58 -0.71 2.92 -12.59
N LEU A 59 -1.98 2.83 -13.00
CA LEU A 59 -2.83 1.67 -12.80
C LEU A 59 -2.62 0.56 -13.83
N THR A 60 -1.98 0.84 -14.96
CA THR A 60 -1.78 -0.11 -16.06
C THR A 60 -0.33 -0.55 -16.24
N MET A 61 0.63 0.27 -15.77
CA MET A 61 2.05 0.01 -15.99
C MET A 61 2.51 -1.24 -15.23
N HIS A 62 3.13 -2.15 -15.99
CA HIS A 62 3.91 -3.27 -15.45
C HIS A 62 3.11 -4.35 -14.70
N ALA A 63 2.01 -4.84 -15.27
CA ALA A 63 1.16 -5.91 -14.70
C ALA A 63 1.96 -7.13 -14.15
N ASP A 64 3.14 -7.42 -14.71
CA ASP A 64 4.05 -8.47 -14.20
C ASP A 64 5.00 -7.98 -13.09
N ALA A 65 5.29 -6.68 -13.04
CA ALA A 65 6.27 -6.11 -12.11
C ALA A 65 5.62 -5.38 -10.94
N SER A 66 4.39 -4.92 -11.07
CA SER A 66 3.67 -4.19 -10.02
C SER A 66 2.17 -4.34 -10.14
N SER A 67 1.45 -4.06 -9.05
CA SER A 67 0.00 -3.96 -9.03
C SER A 67 -0.45 -3.00 -7.94
N ILE A 68 -1.67 -2.47 -8.09
CA ILE A 68 -2.36 -1.66 -7.09
C ILE A 68 -3.66 -2.36 -6.73
N PHE A 69 -3.93 -2.48 -5.43
CA PHE A 69 -5.16 -3.03 -4.87
C PHE A 69 -5.97 -1.92 -4.21
N LEU A 70 -7.26 -1.96 -4.42
CA LEU A 70 -8.22 -0.99 -3.93
C LEU A 70 -9.28 -1.69 -3.08
N ALA A 71 -9.60 -1.09 -1.93
CA ALA A 71 -10.75 -1.47 -1.12
C ALA A 71 -11.93 -0.55 -1.47
N ARG A 72 -13.06 -1.14 -1.80
CA ARG A 72 -14.32 -0.44 -2.15
C ARG A 72 -15.42 -0.80 -1.18
N HIS A 73 -16.19 0.21 -0.83
CA HIS A 73 -17.53 0.08 -0.27
C HIS A 73 -18.51 0.74 -1.23
N GLU A 74 -19.46 -0.02 -1.76
CA GLU A 74 -20.38 0.46 -2.79
C GLU A 74 -19.64 1.11 -3.97
N ASN A 75 -19.82 2.42 -4.17
CA ASN A 75 -19.18 3.18 -5.25
C ASN A 75 -17.89 3.91 -4.83
N ASP A 76 -17.53 3.89 -3.54
CA ASP A 76 -16.44 4.69 -3.01
C ASP A 76 -15.16 3.87 -2.78
N LEU A 77 -14.02 4.44 -3.13
CA LEU A 77 -12.72 3.92 -2.73
C LEU A 77 -12.41 4.37 -1.30
N ILE A 78 -12.21 3.38 -0.42
CA ILE A 78 -11.98 3.59 1.02
C ILE A 78 -10.58 3.20 1.47
N GLY A 79 -9.84 2.46 0.62
CA GLY A 79 -8.47 2.05 0.91
C GLY A 79 -7.70 1.70 -0.35
N MET A 80 -6.37 1.69 -0.24
CA MET A 80 -5.45 1.38 -1.31
C MET A 80 -4.14 0.80 -0.79
N THR A 81 -3.44 0.06 -1.64
CA THR A 81 -2.04 -0.32 -1.49
C THR A 81 -1.43 -0.64 -2.84
N GLY A 82 -0.12 -0.52 -2.95
CA GLY A 82 0.63 -0.98 -4.12
C GLY A 82 1.67 -2.02 -3.74
N ILE A 83 2.04 -2.85 -4.71
CA ILE A 83 3.15 -3.79 -4.62
C ILE A 83 3.97 -3.71 -5.91
N ALA A 84 5.30 -3.73 -5.75
CA ALA A 84 6.22 -3.79 -6.88
C ALA A 84 7.35 -4.78 -6.58
N ARG A 85 7.61 -5.72 -7.49
CA ARG A 85 8.75 -6.64 -7.37
C ARG A 85 10.00 -6.05 -8.00
N GLY A 86 11.15 -6.55 -7.60
CA GLY A 86 12.42 -6.16 -8.22
C GLY A 86 12.43 -6.46 -9.73
N ASN A 87 13.06 -5.58 -10.50
CA ASN A 87 13.04 -5.59 -11.96
C ASN A 87 14.23 -6.35 -12.60
N THR A 88 15.12 -6.92 -11.79
CA THR A 88 16.26 -7.70 -12.28
C THR A 88 16.17 -9.18 -11.87
N PRO A 89 16.86 -10.11 -12.58
CA PRO A 89 16.90 -11.51 -12.18
C PRO A 89 17.35 -11.73 -10.72
N LYS A 90 18.21 -10.85 -10.19
CA LYS A 90 18.74 -10.92 -8.82
C LYS A 90 17.79 -10.38 -7.76
N THR A 91 16.80 -9.58 -8.12
CA THR A 91 15.91 -8.90 -7.17
C THR A 91 14.44 -9.30 -7.31
N ARG A 92 14.04 -9.91 -8.44
CA ARG A 92 12.63 -10.26 -8.72
C ARG A 92 12.01 -11.30 -7.77
N HIS A 93 12.82 -11.92 -6.91
CA HIS A 93 12.36 -12.81 -5.85
C HIS A 93 11.77 -12.06 -4.65
N SER A 94 11.90 -10.75 -4.61
CA SER A 94 11.36 -9.91 -3.54
C SER A 94 10.50 -8.78 -4.09
N ALA A 95 9.52 -8.32 -3.29
CA ALA A 95 8.66 -7.21 -3.63
C ALA A 95 8.59 -6.19 -2.49
N THR A 96 8.30 -4.94 -2.83
CA THR A 96 8.05 -3.86 -1.88
C THR A 96 6.58 -3.51 -1.89
N ILE A 97 5.94 -3.52 -0.73
CA ILE A 97 4.58 -2.99 -0.53
C ILE A 97 4.72 -1.51 -0.15
N TRP A 98 3.87 -0.69 -0.74
CA TRP A 98 3.89 0.75 -0.55
C TRP A 98 2.47 1.33 -0.56
N GLY A 99 2.31 2.52 0.00
CA GLY A 99 1.08 3.29 -0.14
C GLY A 99 -0.14 2.69 0.56
N VAL A 100 0.05 1.88 1.61
CA VAL A 100 -1.06 1.31 2.40
C VAL A 100 -1.81 2.45 3.07
N TYR A 101 -3.08 2.57 2.75
CA TYR A 101 -3.95 3.59 3.32
C TYR A 101 -5.39 3.10 3.41
N VAL A 102 -6.06 3.48 4.50
CA VAL A 102 -7.50 3.30 4.70
C VAL A 102 -8.05 4.61 5.27
N ARG A 103 -9.19 5.08 4.73
CA ARG A 103 -9.86 6.29 5.21
C ARG A 103 -10.13 6.20 6.72
N PRO A 104 -10.03 7.32 7.48
CA PRO A 104 -10.15 7.33 8.94
C PRO A 104 -11.41 6.61 9.46
N GLU A 105 -12.55 6.85 8.85
CA GLU A 105 -13.85 6.30 9.22
C GLU A 105 -13.96 4.77 8.99
N TRP A 106 -13.02 4.19 8.24
CA TRP A 106 -12.95 2.75 7.93
C TRP A 106 -11.80 2.02 8.65
N ARG A 107 -11.07 2.71 9.53
CA ARG A 107 -9.97 2.10 10.29
C ARG A 107 -10.50 1.18 11.40
N GLY A 108 -9.66 0.22 11.82
CA GLY A 108 -10.04 -0.76 12.85
C GLY A 108 -10.86 -1.95 12.35
N LEU A 109 -11.16 -2.01 11.05
CA LEU A 109 -11.97 -3.05 10.41
C LEU A 109 -11.13 -4.08 9.62
N HIS A 110 -9.84 -4.18 9.89
CA HIS A 110 -8.88 -5.09 9.25
C HIS A 110 -8.73 -4.94 7.72
N ILE A 111 -9.18 -3.82 7.14
CA ILE A 111 -9.10 -3.56 5.70
C ILE A 111 -7.64 -3.49 5.22
N SER A 112 -6.74 -2.94 6.04
CA SER A 112 -5.31 -2.87 5.70
C SER A 112 -4.68 -4.25 5.61
N GLU A 113 -5.06 -5.18 6.49
CA GLU A 113 -4.61 -6.56 6.46
C GLU A 113 -5.07 -7.27 5.18
N GLU A 114 -6.32 -7.10 4.79
CA GLU A 114 -6.86 -7.70 3.56
C GLU A 114 -6.21 -7.13 2.29
N LEU A 115 -5.91 -5.82 2.28
CA LEU A 115 -5.12 -5.19 1.21
C LEU A 115 -3.71 -5.81 1.11
N ILE A 116 -3.05 -6.06 2.24
CA ILE A 116 -1.74 -6.71 2.30
C ILE A 116 -1.83 -8.17 1.84
N HIS A 117 -2.87 -8.90 2.25
CA HIS A 117 -3.10 -10.28 1.80
C HIS A 117 -3.30 -10.34 0.29
N ALA A 118 -4.01 -9.37 -0.33
CA ALA A 118 -4.10 -9.26 -1.78
C ALA A 118 -2.71 -9.10 -2.44
N CYS A 119 -1.84 -8.27 -1.85
CA CYS A 119 -0.45 -8.15 -2.29
C CYS A 119 0.31 -9.48 -2.17
N PHE A 120 0.13 -10.24 -1.09
CA PHE A 120 0.78 -11.54 -0.89
C PHE A 120 0.33 -12.56 -1.93
N HIS A 121 -0.95 -12.61 -2.27
CA HIS A 121 -1.46 -13.48 -3.32
C HIS A 121 -0.86 -13.13 -4.69
N TRP A 122 -0.81 -11.84 -5.02
CA TRP A 122 -0.18 -11.37 -6.25
C TRP A 122 1.31 -11.78 -6.31
N ALA A 123 2.02 -11.62 -5.19
CA ALA A 123 3.43 -11.95 -5.04
C ALA A 123 3.70 -13.45 -5.22
N LYS A 124 2.91 -14.30 -4.54
CA LYS A 124 3.03 -15.76 -4.62
C LYS A 124 2.78 -16.29 -6.03
N ALA A 125 1.76 -15.77 -6.73
CA ALA A 125 1.49 -16.13 -8.12
C ALA A 125 2.67 -15.83 -9.07
N ARG A 126 3.58 -14.92 -8.66
CA ARG A 126 4.79 -14.51 -9.40
C ARG A 126 6.10 -15.07 -8.81
N LYS A 127 5.99 -16.08 -7.92
CA LYS A 127 7.13 -16.73 -7.24
C LYS A 127 8.01 -15.74 -6.45
N VAL A 128 7.41 -14.67 -5.92
CA VAL A 128 8.04 -13.78 -4.97
C VAL A 128 8.02 -14.45 -3.60
N VAL A 129 9.17 -14.56 -2.96
CA VAL A 129 9.37 -15.27 -1.68
C VAL A 129 9.58 -14.32 -0.50
N ALA A 130 9.64 -13.01 -0.76
CA ALA A 130 9.89 -12.01 0.28
C ALA A 130 9.13 -10.71 0.00
N ALA A 131 8.39 -10.20 0.99
CA ALA A 131 7.80 -8.87 0.97
C ALA A 131 8.56 -7.94 1.92
N ARG A 132 8.68 -6.67 1.52
CA ARG A 132 9.32 -5.61 2.30
C ARG A 132 8.42 -4.38 2.32
N LEU A 133 8.56 -3.58 3.36
CA LEU A 133 7.96 -2.23 3.42
C LEU A 133 8.78 -1.34 4.37
N GLY A 134 8.58 -0.02 4.23
CA GLY A 134 9.01 0.98 5.21
C GLY A 134 7.78 1.57 5.91
N VAL A 135 7.91 1.85 7.19
CA VAL A 135 6.86 2.50 7.99
C VAL A 135 7.47 3.52 8.93
N THR A 136 6.85 4.68 9.08
CA THR A 136 7.29 5.68 10.04
C THR A 136 7.34 5.08 11.45
N ALA A 137 8.48 5.23 12.12
CA ALA A 137 8.73 4.58 13.43
C ALA A 137 7.72 4.98 14.52
N THR A 138 7.08 6.13 14.38
CA THR A 138 6.01 6.61 15.28
C THR A 138 4.61 6.10 14.92
N ASN A 139 4.43 5.45 13.76
CA ASN A 139 3.12 4.94 13.35
C ASN A 139 2.82 3.55 13.95
N ALA A 140 2.56 3.53 15.26
CA ALA A 140 2.33 2.31 16.02
C ALA A 140 1.14 1.49 15.51
N SER A 141 0.12 2.11 14.92
CA SER A 141 -1.05 1.40 14.38
C SER A 141 -0.70 0.61 13.13
N ALA A 142 0.06 1.21 12.20
CA ALA A 142 0.52 0.53 11.00
C ALA A 142 1.53 -0.59 11.34
N ILE A 143 2.46 -0.34 12.26
CA ILE A 143 3.43 -1.36 12.71
C ILE A 143 2.69 -2.60 13.21
N ARG A 144 1.72 -2.45 14.12
CA ARG A 144 0.92 -3.58 14.63
C ARG A 144 0.13 -4.29 13.53
N CYS A 145 -0.40 -3.56 12.55
CA CYS A 145 -1.07 -4.16 11.38
C CYS A 145 -0.09 -5.04 10.59
N TYR A 146 1.10 -4.53 10.30
CA TYR A 146 2.12 -5.28 9.55
C TYR A 146 2.65 -6.48 10.32
N GLU A 147 2.82 -6.36 11.64
CA GLU A 147 3.19 -7.49 12.51
C GLU A 147 2.14 -8.61 12.47
N ARG A 148 0.84 -8.27 12.51
CA ARG A 148 -0.24 -9.28 12.34
C ARG A 148 -0.22 -9.96 10.97
N CYS A 149 0.26 -9.27 9.93
CA CYS A 149 0.47 -9.85 8.60
C CYS A 149 1.78 -10.65 8.47
N GLY A 150 2.55 -10.81 9.56
CA GLY A 150 3.79 -11.60 9.56
C GLY A 150 5.06 -10.80 9.25
N PHE A 151 4.99 -9.49 9.14
CA PHE A 151 6.19 -8.66 9.03
C PHE A 151 6.91 -8.54 10.37
N ARG A 152 8.23 -8.40 10.28
CA ARG A 152 9.10 -8.10 11.43
C ARG A 152 10.03 -6.95 11.07
N ILE A 153 10.38 -6.14 12.06
CA ILE A 153 11.36 -5.07 11.91
C ILE A 153 12.75 -5.71 11.71
N THR A 154 13.46 -5.27 10.68
CA THR A 154 14.80 -5.75 10.32
C THR A 154 15.85 -4.65 10.39
N GLY A 155 15.45 -3.39 10.52
CA GLY A 155 16.36 -2.27 10.62
C GLY A 155 15.60 -0.96 10.75
N THR A 156 16.38 0.12 10.93
CA THR A 156 15.88 1.50 10.96
C THR A 156 16.60 2.32 9.90
N GLU A 157 15.86 3.09 9.13
CA GLU A 157 16.38 4.13 8.25
C GLU A 157 16.21 5.48 8.95
N PRO A 158 17.29 6.08 9.50
CA PRO A 158 17.17 7.33 10.23
C PRO A 158 16.90 8.47 9.25
N ARG A 159 16.07 9.43 9.68
CA ARG A 159 15.73 10.66 8.92
C ARG A 159 15.17 10.37 7.52
N ALA A 160 14.39 9.33 7.37
CA ALA A 160 13.83 8.88 6.09
C ALA A 160 12.86 9.91 5.46
N VAL A 161 12.14 10.67 6.28
CA VAL A 161 11.23 11.74 5.84
C VAL A 161 11.51 13.02 6.62
N TYR A 162 11.51 14.15 5.91
CA TYR A 162 11.52 15.49 6.50
C TYR A 162 10.17 16.15 6.24
N TYR A 163 9.47 16.53 7.31
CA TYR A 163 8.18 17.19 7.22
C TYR A 163 8.03 18.24 8.32
N GLU A 164 7.61 19.47 7.96
CA GLU A 164 7.38 20.59 8.89
C GLU A 164 8.52 20.83 9.91
N GLY A 165 9.76 20.83 9.43
CA GLY A 165 10.93 21.10 10.28
C GLY A 165 11.42 19.90 11.09
N GLN A 166 10.79 18.72 10.98
CA GLN A 166 11.15 17.51 11.72
C GLN A 166 11.57 16.37 10.81
N PHE A 167 12.56 15.59 11.27
CA PHE A 167 12.94 14.34 10.64
C PHE A 167 12.17 13.18 11.28
N HIS A 168 11.73 12.24 10.45
CA HIS A 168 11.04 11.03 10.86
C HIS A 168 11.84 9.81 10.39
N ASP A 169 12.10 8.89 11.29
CA ASP A 169 12.75 7.62 10.99
C ASP A 169 11.75 6.62 10.43
N PHE A 170 12.20 5.69 9.57
CA PHE A 170 11.42 4.54 9.14
C PHE A 170 11.96 3.26 9.76
N TYR A 171 11.08 2.37 10.17
CA TYR A 171 11.39 0.97 10.34
C TYR A 171 11.30 0.26 8.99
N LEU A 172 12.35 -0.49 8.66
CA LEU A 172 12.37 -1.41 7.54
C LEU A 172 11.80 -2.74 8.02
N MET A 173 10.73 -3.21 7.37
CA MET A 173 10.07 -4.45 7.76
C MET A 173 10.14 -5.48 6.64
N TYR A 174 10.20 -6.76 7.02
CA TYR A 174 10.36 -7.90 6.12
C TYR A 174 9.39 -9.02 6.52
N CYS A 175 8.78 -9.68 5.52
CA CYS A 175 7.93 -10.84 5.67
C CYS A 175 8.37 -11.93 4.68
N PRO A 176 8.76 -13.15 5.13
CA PRO A 176 8.95 -14.29 4.24
C PRO A 176 7.58 -14.77 3.73
N LEU A 177 7.46 -15.06 2.42
CA LEU A 177 6.21 -15.52 1.80
C LEU A 177 6.21 -17.01 1.45
N ASP A 178 7.34 -17.67 1.56
CA ASP A 178 7.52 -19.11 1.31
C ASP A 178 6.98 -20.00 2.42
N ASN A 179 6.70 -19.42 3.59
CA ASN A 179 6.17 -20.12 4.77
C ASN A 179 4.73 -19.68 5.14
N LEU A 180 4.04 -18.95 4.27
CA LEU A 180 2.66 -18.49 4.48
C LEU A 180 1.64 -19.32 3.72
#